data_41e7c5f1509c2ebe0c97e859366544ec
#
_entry.id   41e7c5f1509c2ebe0c97e859366544ec
#
_cell.length_a   1.000
_cell.length_b   1.000
_cell.length_c   1.000
_cell.angle_alpha   90.00
_cell.angle_beta   90.00
_cell.angle_gamma   90.00
#
_symmetry.space_group_name_H-M   'P 1'
#
loop_
_entity.id
_entity.type
_entity.pdbx_description
1 polymer ?
#
loop_
_entity_poly.entity_id
_entity_poly.type
_entity_poly.pdbx_seq_one_letter_code
_entity_poly.pdbx_strand_id
1 'polypeptide(L)'
;MRGHYRNQRQAFSNPSKWPQIDIEITTPQRDIIEVKSWYKYKGADNPYNHIRYNWESVDENIIYCKTHNLIHDHPSCPFIWNWDGVWWNGCPDGECIQGKTRIENSIRFNGIEYRVKDVGYDVETGNQVYGKDPAEGEFFFQLLD
;
A
#
# COMPACT_ATOMS: atom_id res chain seq x y z
N MET A 1 -8.97 -0.16 -12.52
CA MET A 1 -8.59 -0.84 -11.29
C MET A 1 -9.55 -0.43 -10.18
N ARG A 2 -10.36 -1.36 -9.75
CA ARG A 2 -11.35 -1.15 -8.68
C ARG A 2 -11.45 -2.42 -7.86
N GLY A 3 -11.75 -2.30 -6.59
CA GLY A 3 -12.06 -3.48 -5.81
C GLY A 3 -12.02 -3.24 -4.32
N HIS A 4 -12.58 -4.19 -3.62
CA HIS A 4 -12.52 -4.29 -2.17
C HIS A 4 -11.74 -5.55 -1.85
N TYR A 5 -10.68 -5.41 -1.07
CA TYR A 5 -9.75 -6.48 -0.73
C TYR A 5 -9.70 -6.66 0.77
N ARG A 6 -9.47 -7.88 1.22
CA ARG A 6 -9.39 -8.21 2.64
C ARG A 6 -8.36 -9.29 2.88
N ASN A 7 -7.64 -9.20 3.99
CA ASN A 7 -6.71 -10.24 4.42
C ASN A 7 -7.35 -11.28 5.34
N GLN A 8 -8.63 -11.59 5.14
CA GLN A 8 -9.41 -12.45 6.03
C GLN A 8 -8.76 -13.81 6.26
N ARG A 9 -8.30 -14.46 5.19
CA ARG A 9 -7.64 -15.77 5.29
C ARG A 9 -6.39 -15.69 6.17
N GLN A 10 -5.57 -14.68 5.96
CA GLN A 10 -4.36 -14.46 6.75
C GLN A 10 -4.69 -14.14 8.21
N ALA A 11 -5.64 -13.26 8.45
CA ALA A 11 -6.06 -12.89 9.81
C ALA A 11 -6.64 -14.08 10.57
N PHE A 12 -7.42 -14.93 9.91
CA PHE A 12 -8.00 -16.11 10.55
C PHE A 12 -6.97 -17.21 10.78
N SER A 13 -5.91 -17.27 9.98
CA SER A 13 -4.83 -18.26 10.19
C SER A 13 -4.03 -17.98 11.45
N ASN A 14 -3.84 -16.72 11.82
CA ASN A 14 -3.14 -16.31 13.03
C ASN A 14 -3.63 -14.94 13.50
N PRO A 15 -4.76 -14.87 14.23
CA PRO A 15 -5.38 -13.60 14.64
C PRO A 15 -4.51 -12.74 15.56
N SER A 16 -3.61 -13.35 16.31
CA SER A 16 -2.71 -12.60 17.20
C SER A 16 -1.60 -11.88 16.44
N LYS A 17 -1.24 -12.38 15.26
CA LYS A 17 -0.19 -11.82 14.41
C LYS A 17 -0.74 -10.87 13.36
N TRP A 18 -1.86 -11.19 12.75
CA TRP A 18 -2.43 -10.47 11.62
C TRP A 18 -3.79 -9.87 11.96
N PRO A 19 -3.88 -8.53 12.15
CA PRO A 19 -5.18 -7.89 12.28
C PRO A 19 -5.95 -7.98 10.96
N GLN A 20 -7.28 -8.00 11.05
CA GLN A 20 -8.10 -7.97 9.84
C GLN A 20 -8.17 -6.55 9.30
N ILE A 21 -7.79 -6.39 8.04
CA ILE A 21 -7.72 -5.11 7.33
C ILE A 21 -8.53 -5.21 6.05
N ASP A 22 -9.26 -4.15 5.73
CA ASP A 22 -9.93 -3.97 4.46
C ASP A 22 -9.23 -2.88 3.65
N ILE A 23 -9.16 -3.08 2.34
CA ILE A 23 -8.63 -2.11 1.38
C ILE A 23 -9.69 -1.88 0.31
N GLU A 24 -9.99 -0.62 0.04
CA GLU A 24 -10.85 -0.22 -1.06
C GLU A 24 -10.04 0.57 -2.08
N ILE A 25 -10.10 0.12 -3.34
CA ILE A 25 -9.47 0.80 -4.47
C ILE A 25 -10.56 1.37 -5.34
N THR A 26 -10.53 2.68 -5.58
CA THR A 26 -11.48 3.39 -6.43
C THR A 26 -10.76 4.20 -7.49
N THR A 27 -11.47 4.50 -8.58
CA THR A 27 -10.96 5.31 -9.69
C THR A 27 -11.90 6.49 -9.92
N PRO A 28 -11.80 7.55 -9.08
CA PRO A 28 -12.73 8.69 -9.17
C PRO A 28 -12.62 9.44 -10.48
N GLN A 29 -11.45 9.43 -11.11
CA GLN A 29 -11.20 10.00 -12.43
C GLN A 29 -10.26 9.09 -13.22
N ARG A 30 -10.11 9.36 -14.53
CA ARG A 30 -9.37 8.53 -15.46
C ARG A 30 -7.93 8.24 -15.00
N ASP A 31 -7.21 9.26 -14.55
CA ASP A 31 -5.79 9.17 -14.21
C ASP A 31 -5.55 9.16 -12.69
N ILE A 32 -6.61 8.89 -11.93
CA ILE A 32 -6.56 8.92 -10.47
C ILE A 32 -7.05 7.60 -9.89
N ILE A 33 -6.24 7.03 -9.01
CA ILE A 33 -6.60 5.87 -8.19
C ILE A 33 -6.51 6.31 -6.74
N GLU A 34 -7.53 5.95 -5.94
CA GLU A 34 -7.49 6.17 -4.50
C GLU A 34 -7.52 4.82 -3.79
N VAL A 35 -6.62 4.66 -2.82
CA VAL A 35 -6.51 3.46 -2.00
C VAL A 35 -6.76 3.85 -0.56
N LYS A 36 -7.80 3.27 0.03
CA LYS A 36 -8.18 3.50 1.42
C LYS A 36 -8.10 2.19 2.19
N SER A 37 -7.44 2.21 3.35
CA SER A 37 -7.25 1.03 4.19
C SER A 37 -7.72 1.30 5.61
N TRP A 38 -8.42 0.33 6.21
CA TRP A 38 -8.89 0.45 7.59
C TRP A 38 -8.85 -0.90 8.29
N TYR A 39 -8.66 -0.85 9.61
CA TYR A 39 -8.87 -2.01 10.45
C TYR A 39 -10.37 -2.32 10.52
N LYS A 40 -10.75 -3.57 10.33
CA LYS A 40 -12.17 -3.94 10.29
C LYS A 40 -12.94 -3.48 11.52
N TYR A 41 -12.33 -3.57 12.70
CA TYR A 41 -12.98 -3.18 13.95
C TYR A 41 -13.22 -1.68 14.09
N LYS A 42 -12.49 -0.85 13.32
CA LYS A 42 -12.66 0.61 13.31
C LYS A 42 -13.60 1.12 12.22
N GLY A 43 -13.77 0.33 11.14
CA GLY A 43 -14.63 0.67 10.02
C GLY A 43 -14.05 1.63 9.01
N ALA A 44 -14.75 1.73 7.87
CA ALA A 44 -14.29 2.52 6.71
C ALA A 44 -14.27 4.04 6.95
N ASP A 45 -15.00 4.54 7.94
CA ASP A 45 -15.02 5.97 8.27
C ASP A 45 -13.80 6.40 9.07
N ASN A 46 -12.98 5.45 9.51
CA ASN A 46 -11.76 5.70 10.29
C ASN A 46 -10.56 5.01 9.64
N PRO A 47 -10.20 5.37 8.39
CA PRO A 47 -9.05 4.74 7.73
C PRO A 47 -7.76 5.15 8.42
N TYR A 48 -6.81 4.21 8.48
CA TYR A 48 -5.44 4.55 8.91
C TYR A 48 -4.56 4.98 7.74
N ASN A 49 -4.99 4.68 6.51
CA ASN A 49 -4.28 5.04 5.29
C ASN A 49 -5.27 5.42 4.20
N HIS A 50 -5.02 6.53 3.51
CA HIS A 50 -5.83 6.98 2.39
C HIS A 50 -4.93 7.78 1.44
N ILE A 51 -4.57 7.17 0.31
CA ILE A 51 -3.59 7.72 -0.64
C ILE A 51 -4.25 7.88 -2.00
N ARG A 52 -4.01 9.04 -2.61
CA ARG A 52 -4.33 9.29 -4.02
C ARG A 52 -3.09 9.10 -4.85
N TYR A 53 -3.22 8.32 -5.92
CA TYR A 53 -2.20 8.13 -6.93
C TYR A 53 -2.65 8.81 -8.22
N ASN A 54 -1.91 9.82 -8.66
CA ASN A 54 -2.04 10.38 -10.01
C ASN A 54 -1.04 9.65 -10.88
N TRP A 55 -1.53 8.81 -11.79
CA TRP A 55 -0.66 7.93 -12.54
C TRP A 55 -0.50 8.38 -13.99
N GLU A 56 0.68 8.12 -14.55
CA GLU A 56 0.98 8.28 -15.97
C GLU A 56 1.77 7.07 -16.46
N SER A 57 1.48 6.64 -17.69
CA SER A 57 2.21 5.55 -18.32
C SER A 57 3.53 6.09 -18.86
N VAL A 58 4.64 5.48 -18.44
CA VAL A 58 5.97 5.77 -18.99
C VAL A 58 6.19 4.92 -20.23
N ASP A 59 5.86 3.63 -20.14
CA ASP A 59 5.76 2.71 -21.27
C ASP A 59 4.74 1.62 -20.92
N GLU A 60 4.63 0.57 -21.75
CA GLU A 60 3.63 -0.48 -21.54
C GLU A 60 3.79 -1.28 -20.24
N ASN A 61 4.99 -1.26 -19.65
CA ASN A 61 5.33 -2.03 -18.46
C ASN A 61 5.71 -1.16 -17.26
N ILE A 62 5.69 0.16 -17.40
CA ILE A 62 6.10 1.09 -16.34
C ILE A 62 5.07 2.19 -16.17
N ILE A 63 4.61 2.35 -14.91
CA ILE A 63 3.70 3.42 -14.51
C ILE A 63 4.36 4.22 -13.40
N TYR A 64 4.35 5.54 -13.54
CA TYR A 64 4.82 6.47 -12.53
C TYR A 64 3.62 7.14 -11.87
N CYS A 65 3.65 7.28 -10.54
CA CYS A 65 2.60 7.92 -9.77
C CYS A 65 3.14 9.03 -8.89
N LYS A 66 2.51 10.20 -8.96
CA LYS A 66 2.58 11.19 -7.88
C LYS A 66 1.58 10.77 -6.83
N THR A 67 1.95 10.88 -5.56
CA THR A 67 1.11 10.44 -4.46
C THR A 67 0.78 11.59 -3.52
N HIS A 68 -0.41 11.53 -2.93
CA HIS A 68 -0.88 12.51 -1.96
C HIS A 68 -1.58 11.78 -0.82
N ASN A 69 -1.17 12.11 0.41
CA ASN A 69 -1.82 11.58 1.61
C ASN A 69 -3.10 12.38 1.86
N LEU A 70 -4.26 11.73 1.77
CA LEU A 70 -5.55 12.37 1.92
C LEU A 70 -5.99 12.55 3.38
N ILE A 71 -5.37 11.83 4.32
CA ILE A 71 -5.67 11.98 5.74
C ILE A 71 -5.00 13.24 6.30
N HIS A 72 -3.72 13.43 5.95
CA HIS A 72 -2.92 14.55 6.45
C HIS A 72 -2.77 15.68 5.44
N ASP A 73 -3.33 15.52 4.24
CA ASP A 73 -3.35 16.51 3.17
C ASP A 73 -1.96 17.07 2.84
N HIS A 74 -1.04 16.18 2.49
CA HIS A 74 0.29 16.55 2.02
C HIS A 74 0.79 15.58 0.94
N PRO A 75 1.70 16.05 0.05
CA PRO A 75 2.36 15.16 -0.90
C PRO A 75 3.11 14.04 -0.18
N SER A 76 3.09 12.86 -0.77
CA SER A 76 3.87 11.71 -0.30
C SER A 76 4.95 11.38 -1.32
N CYS A 77 5.75 10.35 -1.07
CA CYS A 77 6.79 9.94 -1.99
C CYS A 77 6.19 9.38 -3.28
N PRO A 78 6.72 9.77 -4.46
CA PRO A 78 6.24 9.19 -5.71
C PRO A 78 6.52 7.71 -5.77
N PHE A 79 5.67 6.99 -6.50
CA PHE A 79 5.74 5.54 -6.70
C PHE A 79 6.04 5.21 -8.15
N ILE A 80 6.76 4.13 -8.34
CA ILE A 80 6.96 3.53 -9.66
C ILE A 80 6.49 2.09 -9.64
N TRP A 81 5.78 1.69 -10.70
CA TRP A 81 5.21 0.36 -10.87
C TRP A 81 5.79 -0.29 -12.11
N ASN A 82 6.21 -1.54 -11.96
CA ASN A 82 6.76 -2.33 -13.05
C ASN A 82 5.95 -3.62 -13.22
N TRP A 83 5.51 -3.89 -14.45
CA TRP A 83 4.87 -5.14 -14.82
C TRP A 83 5.92 -6.18 -15.18
N ASP A 84 5.88 -7.34 -14.50
CA ASP A 84 6.86 -8.43 -14.71
C ASP A 84 6.30 -9.60 -15.53
N GLY A 85 5.10 -9.45 -16.09
CA GLY A 85 4.38 -10.49 -16.81
C GLY A 85 3.33 -11.21 -15.97
N VAL A 86 3.39 -11.06 -14.64
CA VAL A 86 2.46 -11.68 -13.68
C VAL A 86 1.92 -10.65 -12.68
N TRP A 87 2.79 -9.76 -12.22
CA TRP A 87 2.47 -8.79 -11.18
C TRP A 87 2.85 -7.38 -11.58
N TRP A 88 2.06 -6.42 -11.14
CA TRP A 88 2.51 -5.05 -10.98
C TRP A 88 3.27 -4.95 -9.66
N ASN A 89 4.54 -4.56 -9.73
CA ASN A 89 5.41 -4.40 -8.58
C ASN A 89 5.61 -2.90 -8.34
N GLY A 90 5.17 -2.40 -7.19
CA GLY A 90 5.24 -0.98 -6.83
C GLY A 90 6.17 -0.73 -5.65
N CYS A 91 6.91 0.36 -5.73
CA CYS A 91 7.75 0.85 -4.64
C CYS A 91 7.95 2.37 -4.81
N PRO A 92 8.43 3.07 -3.76
CA PRO A 92 8.81 4.47 -3.93
C PRO A 92 9.86 4.63 -5.02
N ASP A 93 9.75 5.71 -5.79
CA ASP A 93 10.72 6.07 -6.81
C ASP A 93 11.91 6.76 -6.12
N GLY A 94 12.91 5.95 -5.75
CA GLY A 94 14.05 6.40 -4.99
C GLY A 94 13.85 6.31 -3.48
N GLU A 95 14.74 6.95 -2.72
CA GLU A 95 14.68 6.96 -1.26
C GLU A 95 13.48 7.79 -0.79
N CYS A 96 12.70 7.23 0.13
CA CYS A 96 11.54 7.90 0.69
C CYS A 96 11.79 8.23 2.16
N ILE A 97 11.99 9.51 2.47
CA ILE A 97 12.16 9.99 3.83
C ILE A 97 11.04 10.99 4.15
N GLN A 98 10.32 10.73 5.22
CA GLN A 98 9.30 11.65 5.74
C GLN A 98 9.65 11.98 7.20
N GLY A 99 10.05 13.24 7.45
CA GLY A 99 10.56 13.65 8.74
C GLY A 99 11.85 12.91 9.07
N LYS A 100 11.84 12.12 10.15
CA LYS A 100 12.96 11.30 10.59
C LYS A 100 12.83 9.82 10.22
N THR A 101 11.85 9.49 9.40
CA THR A 101 11.55 8.09 9.06
C THR A 101 11.85 7.83 7.59
N ARG A 102 12.67 6.81 7.35
CA ARG A 102 12.87 6.24 6.01
C ARG A 102 11.82 5.15 5.80
N ILE A 103 11.04 5.30 4.75
CA ILE A 103 9.94 4.40 4.44
C ILE A 103 10.36 3.40 3.38
N GLU A 104 10.19 2.12 3.67
CA GLU A 104 10.32 1.03 2.72
C GLU A 104 8.95 0.41 2.50
N ASN A 105 8.41 0.60 1.31
CA ASN A 105 7.10 0.12 0.93
C ASN A 105 7.22 -0.68 -0.36
N SER A 106 6.65 -1.88 -0.38
CA SER A 106 6.67 -2.77 -1.53
C SER A 106 5.30 -3.38 -1.69
N ILE A 107 4.73 -3.21 -2.89
CA ILE A 107 3.38 -3.69 -3.21
C ILE A 107 3.45 -4.58 -4.44
N ARG A 108 2.73 -5.71 -4.41
CA ARG A 108 2.48 -6.55 -5.59
C ARG A 108 0.99 -6.66 -5.80
N PHE A 109 0.56 -6.48 -7.04
CA PHE A 109 -0.85 -6.45 -7.39
C PHE A 109 -1.09 -7.10 -8.75
N ASN A 110 -2.11 -7.95 -8.87
CA ASN A 110 -2.49 -8.58 -10.14
C ASN A 110 -3.99 -8.52 -10.45
N GLY A 111 -4.75 -7.71 -9.71
CA GLY A 111 -6.19 -7.57 -9.87
C GLY A 111 -7.01 -8.45 -8.94
N ILE A 112 -6.47 -9.58 -8.50
CA ILE A 112 -7.12 -10.54 -7.59
C ILE A 112 -6.48 -10.50 -6.22
N GLU A 113 -5.16 -10.39 -6.19
CA GLU A 113 -4.35 -10.37 -4.97
C GLU A 113 -3.60 -9.06 -4.85
N TYR A 114 -3.44 -8.61 -3.61
CA TYR A 114 -2.72 -7.40 -3.24
C TYR A 114 -1.82 -7.74 -2.06
N ARG A 115 -0.51 -7.63 -2.23
CA ARG A 115 0.47 -7.97 -1.20
C ARG A 115 1.28 -6.75 -0.84
N VAL A 116 1.45 -6.51 0.46
CA VAL A 116 2.07 -5.28 0.96
C VAL A 116 3.08 -5.58 2.05
N LYS A 117 4.26 -4.99 1.90
CA LYS A 117 5.23 -4.78 2.98
C LYS A 117 5.36 -3.28 3.17
N ASP A 118 5.19 -2.79 4.38
CA ASP A 118 5.30 -1.38 4.71
C ASP A 118 6.01 -1.24 6.05
N VAL A 119 7.24 -0.74 6.01
CA VAL A 119 8.12 -0.64 7.17
C VAL A 119 8.75 0.74 7.20
N GLY A 120 8.92 1.29 8.39
CA GLY A 120 9.63 2.54 8.60
C GLY A 120 10.82 2.37 9.53
N TYR A 121 11.91 3.04 9.21
CA TYR A 121 13.15 3.03 9.99
C TYR A 121 13.55 4.45 10.38
N ASP A 122 14.04 4.63 11.60
CA ASP A 122 14.63 5.89 12.03
C ASP A 122 15.91 6.14 11.24
N VAL A 123 16.05 7.34 10.63
CA VAL A 123 17.21 7.64 9.77
C VAL A 123 18.51 7.77 10.57
N GLU A 124 18.46 8.10 11.86
CA GLU A 124 19.63 8.29 12.69
C GLU A 124 20.11 6.97 13.28
N THR A 125 19.19 6.15 13.80
CA THR A 125 19.52 4.92 14.51
C THR A 125 19.44 3.66 13.65
N GLY A 126 18.67 3.70 12.55
CA GLY A 126 18.37 2.52 11.74
C GLY A 126 17.35 1.59 12.37
N ASN A 127 16.81 1.91 13.54
CA ASN A 127 15.83 1.08 14.22
C ASN A 127 14.48 1.15 13.53
N GLN A 128 13.77 0.01 13.50
CA GLN A 128 12.41 -0.04 12.98
C GLN A 128 11.47 0.72 13.92
N VAL A 129 10.67 1.63 13.35
CA VAL A 129 9.73 2.47 14.11
C VAL A 129 8.27 2.12 13.84
N TYR A 130 7.96 1.47 12.73
CA TYR A 130 6.63 0.91 12.46
C TYR A 130 6.70 -0.24 11.45
N GLY A 131 5.58 -0.95 11.34
CA GLY A 131 5.40 -2.05 10.38
C GLY A 131 5.67 -3.42 10.99
N LYS A 132 5.40 -4.46 10.22
CA LYS A 132 5.73 -5.83 10.62
C LYS A 132 7.22 -6.09 10.38
N ASP A 133 7.80 -6.96 11.20
CA ASP A 133 9.16 -7.45 10.95
C ASP A 133 9.20 -8.07 9.54
N PRO A 134 10.12 -7.65 8.66
CA PRO A 134 10.23 -8.23 7.30
C PRO A 134 10.35 -9.76 7.29
N ALA A 135 10.94 -10.35 8.35
CA ALA A 135 11.04 -11.80 8.50
C ALA A 135 9.67 -12.47 8.72
N GLU A 136 8.65 -11.74 9.16
CA GLU A 136 7.31 -12.28 9.37
C GLU A 136 6.50 -12.38 8.07
N GLY A 137 6.96 -11.78 6.98
CA GLY A 137 6.30 -11.79 5.69
C GLY A 137 5.49 -10.54 5.41
N GLU A 138 4.66 -10.62 4.39
CA GLU A 138 3.87 -9.50 3.90
C GLU A 138 2.38 -9.68 4.21
N PHE A 139 1.63 -8.57 4.26
CA PHE A 139 0.18 -8.62 4.27
C PHE A 139 -0.32 -9.16 2.92
N PHE A 140 -1.31 -10.03 2.98
CA PHE A 140 -1.87 -10.70 1.83
C PHE A 140 -3.38 -10.46 1.78
N PHE A 141 -3.82 -9.71 0.79
CA PHE A 141 -5.22 -9.35 0.57
C PHE A 141 -5.77 -10.05 -0.66
N GLN A 142 -7.04 -10.46 -0.59
CA GLN A 142 -7.74 -11.07 -1.71
C GLN A 142 -8.97 -10.24 -2.07
N LEU A 143 -9.28 -10.19 -3.36
CA LEU A 143 -10.48 -9.52 -3.87
C LEU A 143 -11.73 -10.16 -3.26
N LEU A 144 -12.64 -9.33 -2.77
CA LEU A 144 -13.98 -9.73 -2.33
C LEU A 144 -14.94 -9.64 -3.52
N ASP A 145 -15.78 -10.64 -3.64
CA ASP A 145 -16.81 -10.68 -4.67
C ASP A 145 -17.96 -9.70 -4.38
#